data_87ae47a2311258c82d5e5b0a217f636a
#
_entry.id   87ae47a2311258c82d5e5b0a217f636a
#
_cell.length_a   1.000
_cell.length_b   1.000
_cell.length_c   1.000
_cell.angle_alpha   90.00
_cell.angle_beta   90.00
_cell.angle_gamma   90.00
#
_symmetry.space_group_name_H-M   'P 1'
#
loop_
_entity.id
_entity.type
_entity.pdbx_description
1 polymer ?
#
loop_
_entity_poly.entity_id
_entity_poly.type
_entity_poly.pdbx_seq_one_letter_code
_entity_poly.pdbx_strand_id
1 'polypeptide(L)'
;MAFLSLLVSSCSMELLEHKETQSAPTQVGIYAGGVQTRTEMLQNGLSAMWNAGDEIAVWAVGSNGRYILSNQVFQTYGLDDGRAYFTSVLDSPMPEGRYTYYCSYPAPLSATGTVLDFMLPTEQDGKVSGGADIMLATPVSHGALTPLKEEEDHSGMTLEMNRMLHQFRFWVPAENHLLDGTSIERMVLTFPVPVAGNVQVDASNPSKAPVLTSGYKEITLDLKEPISSARQNYACVALLPVTFPQGQSLQIKAYTSDKIVKIDPVDLRGKTCLPGHSTPVMLKVKSVSEFPYRLTVKVGSNNLGEDPNSIRIQAPSGCIWPGSNSNVFTYAPGHKVRTGEEIVFKFEDEAQYRAFSNKTLSVTYDSDNTITYQSVKMPDLSSNDKGSISLTVPYLFYEDFSGIPSFNDGHDNPSVGMDSDTYKGITELSSKTSALSGWYGTRIGGQSGTSIRICCRYEHVLLSGAYYKGRVYTPFLSGIKDGKDVNISVSFRYGSDRKERDPLLGSPPDKSPVLYFGINTQDTVTNPDVNEGNIIDQVTGLVGGSGFASSAPTSLSPMVIKGETLPKTGGSYTSFAGTKSVTVENVDNGMRLAWIISTDNTASNTNANYWLYIDDIKVSIAQ
;
A
#
# COMPACT_ATOMS: atom_id res chain seq x y z
N MET A 1 -68.18 14.91 -49.55
CA MET A 1 -69.14 13.99 -50.18
C MET A 1 -68.58 12.60 -50.19
N ALA A 2 -69.34 11.63 -49.76
CA ALA A 2 -69.06 10.20 -49.70
C ALA A 2 -67.97 9.70 -48.79
N PHE A 3 -68.38 9.36 -47.60
CA PHE A 3 -67.63 8.49 -46.64
C PHE A 3 -67.74 7.02 -47.16
N LEU A 4 -66.57 6.39 -47.25
CA LEU A 4 -66.50 4.94 -47.44
C LEU A 4 -65.89 4.34 -46.20
N SER A 5 -66.75 3.68 -45.40
CA SER A 5 -66.39 2.89 -44.20
C SER A 5 -65.86 1.54 -44.61
N LEU A 6 -64.60 1.23 -44.34
CA LEU A 6 -64.10 -0.15 -44.42
C LEU A 6 -64.15 -0.76 -43.04
N LEU A 7 -65.01 -1.80 -42.90
CA LEU A 7 -64.99 -2.73 -41.77
C LEU A 7 -63.81 -3.68 -41.92
N VAL A 8 -62.83 -3.59 -41.02
CA VAL A 8 -61.79 -4.59 -40.88
C VAL A 8 -62.20 -5.53 -39.74
N SER A 9 -62.52 -6.76 -40.11
CA SER A 9 -62.74 -7.85 -39.17
C SER A 9 -61.43 -8.22 -38.46
N SER A 10 -61.41 -8.01 -37.16
CA SER A 10 -60.28 -8.40 -36.29
C SER A 10 -60.42 -9.88 -35.94
N CYS A 11 -59.64 -10.77 -36.54
CA CYS A 11 -59.35 -12.08 -35.96
C CYS A 11 -58.44 -11.92 -34.74
N SER A 12 -58.98 -12.11 -33.57
CA SER A 12 -58.20 -12.29 -32.35
C SER A 12 -57.49 -13.65 -32.38
N MET A 13 -56.24 -13.68 -32.75
CA MET A 13 -55.38 -14.81 -32.39
C MET A 13 -55.06 -14.68 -30.90
N GLU A 14 -55.61 -15.55 -30.09
CA GLU A 14 -55.12 -15.80 -28.74
C GLU A 14 -53.70 -16.35 -28.86
N LEU A 15 -52.72 -15.48 -28.58
CA LEU A 15 -51.38 -15.91 -28.22
C LEU A 15 -51.48 -16.65 -26.87
N LEU A 16 -51.40 -17.97 -26.94
CA LEU A 16 -51.06 -18.78 -25.77
C LEU A 16 -49.67 -18.31 -25.30
N GLU A 17 -49.62 -17.39 -24.33
CA GLU A 17 -48.44 -17.16 -23.52
C GLU A 17 -48.09 -18.47 -22.83
N HIS A 18 -47.11 -19.18 -23.36
CA HIS A 18 -46.39 -20.14 -22.58
C HIS A 18 -45.69 -19.33 -21.46
N LYS A 19 -46.35 -19.17 -20.33
CA LYS A 19 -45.67 -18.89 -19.07
C LYS A 19 -44.74 -20.08 -18.83
N GLU A 20 -43.46 -19.92 -19.19
CA GLU A 20 -42.43 -20.72 -18.56
C GLU A 20 -42.55 -20.45 -17.05
N THR A 21 -43.14 -21.40 -16.35
CA THR A 21 -43.06 -21.44 -14.89
C THR A 21 -41.58 -21.63 -14.57
N GLN A 22 -40.87 -20.54 -14.29
CA GLN A 22 -39.56 -20.64 -13.65
C GLN A 22 -39.77 -21.46 -12.39
N SER A 23 -39.25 -22.68 -12.39
CA SER A 23 -39.23 -23.52 -11.20
C SER A 23 -38.45 -22.81 -10.11
N ALA A 24 -38.94 -22.82 -8.90
CA ALA A 24 -38.26 -22.17 -7.78
C ALA A 24 -36.87 -22.78 -7.57
N PRO A 25 -35.87 -21.94 -7.18
CA PRO A 25 -34.54 -22.44 -6.83
C PRO A 25 -34.64 -23.58 -5.81
N THR A 26 -33.86 -24.63 -6.03
CA THR A 26 -33.92 -25.86 -5.25
C THR A 26 -32.63 -26.13 -4.55
N GLN A 27 -32.64 -26.19 -3.22
CA GLN A 27 -31.47 -26.58 -2.45
C GLN A 27 -31.31 -28.10 -2.46
N VAL A 28 -30.12 -28.57 -2.77
CA VAL A 28 -29.75 -30.00 -2.82
C VAL A 28 -28.50 -30.25 -1.99
N GLY A 29 -28.27 -31.49 -1.58
CA GLY A 29 -27.12 -31.82 -0.78
C GLY A 29 -26.48 -33.17 -1.13
N ILE A 30 -25.20 -33.30 -0.79
CA ILE A 30 -24.42 -34.53 -0.98
C ILE A 30 -23.44 -34.69 0.18
N TYR A 31 -23.09 -35.93 0.52
CA TYR A 31 -22.00 -36.23 1.41
C TYR A 31 -20.69 -36.43 0.64
N ALA A 32 -19.61 -35.86 1.13
CA ALA A 32 -18.27 -36.18 0.67
C ALA A 32 -17.42 -36.66 1.86
N GLY A 33 -16.69 -37.74 1.66
CA GLY A 33 -15.87 -38.33 2.70
C GLY A 33 -15.13 -39.56 2.20
N GLY A 34 -14.36 -40.18 3.08
CA GLY A 34 -13.59 -41.40 2.82
C GLY A 34 -12.51 -41.59 3.89
N VAL A 35 -11.94 -42.77 3.97
CA VAL A 35 -10.95 -43.12 5.02
C VAL A 35 -9.70 -42.23 5.00
N GLN A 36 -9.47 -41.44 3.94
CA GLN A 36 -8.31 -40.57 3.76
C GLN A 36 -8.67 -39.09 3.54
N THR A 37 -9.93 -38.71 3.67
CA THR A 37 -10.40 -37.39 3.27
C THR A 37 -10.58 -36.46 4.46
N ARG A 38 -9.67 -35.53 4.63
CA ARG A 38 -9.77 -34.40 5.55
C ARG A 38 -8.90 -33.27 5.01
N THR A 39 -9.38 -32.04 5.00
CA THR A 39 -8.72 -30.91 4.35
C THR A 39 -7.68 -30.21 5.19
N GLU A 40 -7.64 -30.46 6.48
CA GLU A 40 -6.55 -30.01 7.35
C GLU A 40 -5.84 -31.21 7.98
N MET A 41 -4.52 -31.29 7.80
CA MET A 41 -3.70 -32.34 8.38
C MET A 41 -3.54 -32.12 9.87
N LEU A 42 -3.92 -33.10 10.67
CA LEU A 42 -3.60 -33.10 12.09
C LEU A 42 -2.08 -33.21 12.31
N GLN A 43 -1.62 -32.89 13.52
CA GLN A 43 -0.18 -32.87 13.89
C GLN A 43 0.59 -34.14 13.54
N ASN A 44 -0.08 -35.30 13.46
CA ASN A 44 0.55 -36.58 13.05
C ASN A 44 0.84 -36.62 11.52
N GLY A 45 0.31 -35.67 10.73
CA GLY A 45 0.48 -35.63 9.27
C GLY A 45 -0.22 -36.79 8.51
N LEU A 46 -1.12 -37.52 9.16
CA LEU A 46 -1.80 -38.70 8.59
C LEU A 46 -3.31 -38.53 8.49
N SER A 47 -3.88 -37.68 9.31
CA SER A 47 -5.32 -37.45 9.37
C SER A 47 -5.62 -35.99 9.00
N ALA A 48 -6.69 -35.78 8.26
CA ALA A 48 -7.16 -34.44 7.89
C ALA A 48 -8.66 -34.33 8.16
N MET A 49 -9.18 -33.12 8.31
CA MET A 49 -10.59 -32.85 8.58
C MET A 49 -11.13 -31.85 7.55
N TRP A 50 -12.42 -31.99 7.20
CA TRP A 50 -13.15 -30.96 6.48
C TRP A 50 -13.31 -29.72 7.37
N ASN A 51 -13.26 -28.55 6.78
CA ASN A 51 -13.45 -27.28 7.46
C ASN A 51 -14.77 -26.63 7.03
N ALA A 52 -15.32 -25.81 7.91
CA ALA A 52 -16.42 -24.92 7.54
C ALA A 52 -15.95 -23.97 6.42
N GLY A 53 -16.74 -23.90 5.35
CA GLY A 53 -16.40 -23.09 4.17
C GLY A 53 -15.62 -23.83 3.08
N ASP A 54 -15.28 -25.12 3.27
CA ASP A 54 -14.72 -25.92 2.17
C ASP A 54 -15.74 -26.03 1.02
N GLU A 55 -15.23 -25.99 -0.22
CA GLU A 55 -16.03 -26.06 -1.43
C GLU A 55 -15.62 -27.24 -2.30
N ILE A 56 -16.61 -27.98 -2.81
CA ILE A 56 -16.39 -29.01 -3.81
C ILE A 56 -17.10 -28.64 -5.11
N ALA A 57 -16.56 -29.06 -6.25
CA ALA A 57 -17.20 -28.89 -7.54
C ALA A 57 -17.76 -30.23 -8.03
N VAL A 58 -18.98 -30.22 -8.52
CA VAL A 58 -19.75 -31.43 -8.92
C VAL A 58 -20.20 -31.34 -10.36
N TRP A 59 -20.11 -32.46 -11.07
CA TRP A 59 -20.67 -32.69 -12.39
C TRP A 59 -21.64 -33.84 -12.31
N ALA A 60 -22.76 -33.72 -13.02
CA ALA A 60 -23.73 -34.81 -13.21
C ALA A 60 -23.98 -35.01 -14.71
N VAL A 61 -23.62 -36.18 -15.20
CA VAL A 61 -23.69 -36.52 -16.64
C VAL A 61 -24.71 -37.63 -16.88
N GLY A 62 -25.67 -37.38 -17.75
CA GLY A 62 -26.67 -38.36 -18.13
C GLY A 62 -26.09 -39.45 -19.04
N SER A 63 -26.85 -40.56 -19.23
CA SER A 63 -26.45 -41.67 -20.09
C SER A 63 -26.25 -41.29 -21.57
N ASN A 64 -26.82 -40.17 -21.98
CA ASN A 64 -26.63 -39.57 -23.32
C ASN A 64 -25.38 -38.66 -23.42
N GLY A 65 -24.54 -38.59 -22.39
CA GLY A 65 -23.37 -37.74 -22.32
C GLY A 65 -23.67 -36.26 -22.06
N ARG A 66 -24.93 -35.89 -21.83
CA ARG A 66 -25.29 -34.49 -21.53
C ARG A 66 -24.98 -34.17 -20.07
N TYR A 67 -24.32 -33.04 -19.84
CA TYR A 67 -24.11 -32.46 -18.51
C TYR A 67 -25.42 -31.81 -18.01
N ILE A 68 -25.91 -32.24 -16.87
CA ILE A 68 -27.01 -31.61 -16.15
C ILE A 68 -26.47 -30.67 -15.08
N LEU A 69 -25.38 -31.08 -14.40
CA LEU A 69 -24.54 -30.18 -13.59
C LEU A 69 -23.18 -30.11 -14.23
N SER A 70 -22.59 -28.93 -14.28
CA SER A 70 -21.27 -28.70 -14.81
C SER A 70 -20.52 -27.70 -13.94
N ASN A 71 -19.53 -28.16 -13.21
CA ASN A 71 -18.75 -27.34 -12.27
C ASN A 71 -19.65 -26.63 -11.22
N GLN A 72 -20.69 -27.33 -10.77
CA GLN A 72 -21.60 -26.79 -9.74
C GLN A 72 -20.89 -26.81 -8.39
N VAL A 73 -20.75 -25.64 -7.78
CA VAL A 73 -20.09 -25.51 -6.46
C VAL A 73 -21.08 -25.87 -5.36
N PHE A 74 -20.63 -26.70 -4.44
CA PHE A 74 -21.31 -27.06 -3.20
C PHE A 74 -20.44 -26.64 -2.03
N GLN A 75 -21.03 -26.00 -1.02
CA GLN A 75 -20.33 -25.53 0.17
C GLN A 75 -20.65 -26.41 1.39
N THR A 76 -19.72 -26.50 2.31
CA THR A 76 -19.90 -27.24 3.56
C THR A 76 -21.06 -26.67 4.36
N TYR A 77 -22.06 -27.49 4.63
CA TYR A 77 -23.19 -27.16 5.47
C TYR A 77 -23.06 -27.75 6.88
N GLY A 78 -22.52 -28.95 7.00
CA GLY A 78 -22.33 -29.64 8.28
C GLY A 78 -21.15 -30.62 8.24
N LEU A 79 -20.58 -30.85 9.42
CA LEU A 79 -19.46 -31.77 9.62
C LEU A 79 -19.98 -32.95 10.45
N ASP A 80 -19.77 -34.17 9.96
CA ASP A 80 -20.06 -35.42 10.64
C ASP A 80 -18.79 -36.28 10.68
N ASP A 81 -18.65 -37.17 11.64
CA ASP A 81 -17.43 -37.94 11.92
C ASP A 81 -16.79 -38.53 10.64
N GLY A 82 -15.77 -37.83 10.15
CA GLY A 82 -15.00 -38.18 8.95
C GLY A 82 -15.66 -37.85 7.60
N ARG A 83 -16.87 -37.28 7.58
CA ARG A 83 -17.59 -36.85 6.38
C ARG A 83 -18.05 -35.40 6.54
N ALA A 84 -18.27 -34.73 5.44
CA ALA A 84 -18.92 -33.42 5.43
C ALA A 84 -20.16 -33.48 4.54
N TYR A 85 -21.16 -32.75 4.94
CA TYR A 85 -22.35 -32.53 4.14
C TYR A 85 -22.23 -31.19 3.42
N PHE A 86 -22.37 -31.24 2.10
CA PHE A 86 -22.24 -30.09 1.23
C PHE A 86 -23.58 -29.76 0.58
N THR A 87 -23.91 -28.49 0.47
CA THR A 87 -25.17 -28.04 -0.15
C THR A 87 -24.90 -27.06 -1.28
N SER A 88 -25.83 -27.04 -2.25
CA SER A 88 -25.85 -26.06 -3.32
C SER A 88 -27.29 -25.71 -3.67
N VAL A 89 -27.50 -24.53 -4.25
CA VAL A 89 -28.78 -24.09 -4.79
C VAL A 89 -28.76 -24.25 -6.31
N LEU A 90 -29.67 -25.03 -6.85
CA LEU A 90 -29.85 -25.18 -8.28
C LEU A 90 -30.98 -24.28 -8.76
N ASP A 91 -30.85 -23.68 -9.95
CA ASP A 91 -31.86 -22.80 -10.56
C ASP A 91 -33.18 -23.55 -10.84
N SER A 92 -33.10 -24.86 -11.02
CA SER A 92 -34.25 -25.73 -11.20
C SER A 92 -33.95 -27.13 -10.67
N PRO A 93 -34.99 -27.93 -10.26
CA PRO A 93 -34.83 -29.32 -9.88
C PRO A 93 -34.17 -30.12 -11.01
N MET A 94 -33.35 -31.09 -10.65
CA MET A 94 -32.78 -32.01 -11.63
C MET A 94 -33.88 -32.86 -12.24
N PRO A 95 -33.89 -33.07 -13.58
CA PRO A 95 -34.84 -34.01 -14.20
C PRO A 95 -34.70 -35.42 -13.60
N GLU A 96 -35.81 -36.15 -13.54
CA GLU A 96 -35.75 -37.56 -13.16
C GLU A 96 -34.86 -38.34 -14.12
N GLY A 97 -33.99 -39.17 -13.55
CA GLY A 97 -33.04 -39.94 -14.37
C GLY A 97 -31.90 -40.49 -13.54
N ARG A 98 -31.01 -41.23 -14.20
CA ARG A 98 -29.80 -41.77 -13.63
C ARG A 98 -28.61 -41.05 -14.22
N TYR A 99 -27.70 -40.56 -13.35
CA TYR A 99 -26.54 -39.75 -13.71
C TYR A 99 -25.25 -40.36 -13.18
N THR A 100 -24.16 -40.14 -13.85
CA THR A 100 -22.83 -40.36 -13.31
C THR A 100 -22.32 -39.06 -12.70
N TYR A 101 -22.01 -39.08 -11.43
CA TYR A 101 -21.50 -37.94 -10.68
C TYR A 101 -19.97 -37.98 -10.60
N TYR A 102 -19.38 -36.85 -10.88
CA TYR A 102 -17.95 -36.58 -10.70
C TYR A 102 -17.81 -35.42 -9.71
N CYS A 103 -16.74 -35.43 -8.95
CA CYS A 103 -16.51 -34.37 -7.96
C CYS A 103 -15.00 -34.12 -7.79
N SER A 104 -14.66 -32.87 -7.55
CA SER A 104 -13.32 -32.45 -7.17
C SER A 104 -13.34 -31.58 -5.92
N TYR A 105 -12.22 -31.62 -5.19
CA TYR A 105 -11.85 -30.67 -4.15
C TYR A 105 -10.40 -30.23 -4.39
N PRO A 106 -10.08 -28.92 -4.28
CA PRO A 106 -11.05 -27.82 -4.26
C PRO A 106 -11.80 -27.68 -5.61
N ALA A 107 -12.62 -26.64 -5.76
CA ALA A 107 -13.14 -26.27 -7.07
C ALA A 107 -11.97 -25.92 -8.01
N PRO A 108 -11.96 -26.40 -9.28
CA PRO A 108 -10.86 -26.17 -10.20
C PRO A 108 -10.81 -24.73 -10.69
N LEU A 109 -9.63 -24.29 -11.15
CA LEU A 109 -9.47 -22.98 -11.80
C LEU A 109 -10.21 -22.91 -13.14
N SER A 110 -10.19 -24.02 -13.88
CA SER A 110 -10.96 -24.20 -15.12
C SER A 110 -11.32 -25.65 -15.32
N ALA A 111 -12.38 -25.89 -16.12
CA ALA A 111 -12.83 -27.23 -16.46
C ALA A 111 -13.28 -27.30 -17.93
N THR A 112 -12.84 -28.34 -18.63
CA THR A 112 -13.35 -28.69 -19.95
C THR A 112 -13.94 -30.10 -19.87
N GLY A 113 -15.26 -30.17 -19.68
CA GLY A 113 -15.90 -31.42 -19.32
C GLY A 113 -15.43 -31.92 -17.96
N THR A 114 -14.85 -33.13 -17.93
CA THR A 114 -14.26 -33.74 -16.73
C THR A 114 -12.75 -33.53 -16.60
N VAL A 115 -12.13 -32.82 -17.55
CA VAL A 115 -10.72 -32.45 -17.47
C VAL A 115 -10.60 -31.13 -16.72
N LEU A 116 -9.91 -31.14 -15.60
CA LEU A 116 -9.87 -30.07 -14.60
C LEU A 116 -8.45 -29.53 -14.45
N ASP A 117 -8.32 -28.22 -14.41
CA ASP A 117 -7.04 -27.54 -14.19
C ASP A 117 -6.95 -26.95 -12.77
N PHE A 118 -5.83 -27.20 -12.11
CA PHE A 118 -5.52 -26.72 -10.79
C PHE A 118 -4.14 -26.04 -10.77
N MET A 119 -3.91 -25.23 -9.75
CA MET A 119 -2.58 -24.72 -9.41
C MET A 119 -2.10 -25.37 -8.11
N LEU A 120 -1.11 -26.24 -8.18
CA LEU A 120 -0.41 -26.70 -6.98
C LEU A 120 0.61 -25.63 -6.57
N PRO A 121 0.41 -24.98 -5.41
CA PRO A 121 1.21 -23.82 -5.04
C PRO A 121 2.67 -24.18 -4.77
N THR A 122 3.57 -23.27 -5.14
CA THR A 122 5.01 -23.32 -4.80
C THR A 122 5.31 -22.75 -3.42
N GLU A 123 4.36 -22.03 -2.83
CA GLU A 123 4.41 -21.54 -1.45
C GLU A 123 3.36 -22.31 -0.65
N GLN A 124 3.79 -23.03 0.39
CA GLN A 124 2.92 -23.83 1.25
C GLN A 124 3.26 -23.53 2.73
N ASP A 125 2.34 -23.84 3.63
CA ASP A 125 2.43 -23.47 5.05
C ASP A 125 2.86 -24.61 6.01
N GLY A 126 3.26 -25.73 5.46
CA GLY A 126 3.60 -26.93 6.23
C GLY A 126 2.39 -27.78 6.62
N LYS A 127 1.19 -27.35 6.25
CA LYS A 127 -0.05 -28.13 6.33
C LYS A 127 -0.59 -28.33 4.92
N VAL A 128 -1.05 -29.52 4.62
CA VAL A 128 -1.68 -29.78 3.31
C VAL A 128 -3.16 -29.43 3.44
N SER A 129 -3.56 -28.30 2.84
CA SER A 129 -4.94 -27.80 2.88
C SER A 129 -5.26 -26.98 1.63
N GLY A 130 -6.51 -26.77 1.32
CA GLY A 130 -6.98 -25.94 0.20
C GLY A 130 -6.36 -26.37 -1.13
N GLY A 131 -5.80 -25.42 -1.89
CA GLY A 131 -5.18 -25.65 -3.20
C GLY A 131 -4.03 -26.64 -3.22
N ALA A 132 -3.45 -26.96 -2.07
CA ALA A 132 -2.41 -27.99 -1.93
C ALA A 132 -2.97 -29.41 -1.63
N ASP A 133 -4.29 -29.62 -1.61
CA ASP A 133 -4.92 -30.92 -1.39
C ASP A 133 -5.94 -31.24 -2.49
N ILE A 134 -5.47 -31.60 -3.67
CA ILE A 134 -6.34 -31.95 -4.80
C ILE A 134 -6.90 -33.37 -4.59
N MET A 135 -8.24 -33.46 -4.54
CA MET A 135 -8.96 -34.73 -4.43
C MET A 135 -9.99 -34.90 -5.55
N LEU A 136 -10.20 -36.12 -5.99
CA LEU A 136 -11.26 -36.51 -6.92
C LEU A 136 -12.13 -37.60 -6.31
N ALA A 137 -13.44 -37.51 -6.51
CA ALA A 137 -14.34 -38.59 -6.15
C ALA A 137 -14.22 -39.79 -7.09
N THR A 138 -14.34 -41.00 -6.54
CA THR A 138 -14.68 -42.15 -7.37
C THR A 138 -16.02 -41.89 -8.04
N PRO A 139 -16.15 -42.05 -9.39
CA PRO A 139 -17.39 -41.77 -10.09
C PRO A 139 -18.54 -42.64 -9.56
N VAL A 140 -19.68 -42.04 -9.25
CA VAL A 140 -20.85 -42.73 -8.67
C VAL A 140 -22.06 -42.60 -9.60
N SER A 141 -22.75 -43.73 -9.87
CA SER A 141 -24.01 -43.69 -10.59
C SER A 141 -25.19 -43.61 -9.60
N HIS A 142 -25.93 -42.50 -9.63
CA HIS A 142 -27.03 -42.22 -8.72
C HIS A 142 -28.22 -41.57 -9.44
N GLY A 143 -29.39 -41.51 -8.79
CA GLY A 143 -30.55 -40.77 -9.26
C GLY A 143 -30.34 -39.28 -9.27
N ALA A 144 -31.34 -38.50 -9.66
CA ALA A 144 -31.37 -37.06 -9.49
C ALA A 144 -31.23 -36.69 -8.01
N LEU A 145 -30.54 -35.59 -7.73
CA LEU A 145 -30.48 -35.03 -6.36
C LEU A 145 -31.86 -34.51 -5.99
N THR A 146 -32.37 -34.96 -4.87
CA THR A 146 -33.70 -34.56 -4.38
C THR A 146 -33.60 -33.24 -3.60
N PRO A 147 -34.63 -32.39 -3.67
CA PRO A 147 -34.74 -31.21 -2.86
C PRO A 147 -34.59 -31.54 -1.38
N LEU A 148 -33.83 -30.72 -0.64
CA LEU A 148 -33.78 -30.85 0.82
C LEU A 148 -35.15 -30.48 1.39
N LYS A 149 -35.69 -31.38 2.22
CA LYS A 149 -36.88 -31.11 3.05
C LYS A 149 -36.37 -30.58 4.38
N GLU A 150 -37.08 -29.60 4.94
CA GLU A 150 -36.75 -29.09 6.28
C GLU A 150 -36.69 -30.25 7.27
N GLU A 151 -35.56 -30.37 7.92
CA GLU A 151 -35.20 -31.09 9.14
C GLU A 151 -34.87 -32.60 9.12
N GLU A 152 -35.18 -33.45 8.14
CA GLU A 152 -34.95 -34.88 8.47
C GLU A 152 -34.36 -35.82 7.41
N ASP A 153 -34.01 -35.50 6.23
CA ASP A 153 -33.47 -36.53 5.34
C ASP A 153 -32.24 -36.07 4.55
N HIS A 154 -31.09 -36.24 5.17
CA HIS A 154 -29.80 -36.21 4.45
C HIS A 154 -29.58 -37.53 3.69
N SER A 155 -30.60 -38.08 3.03
CA SER A 155 -30.51 -39.26 2.18
C SER A 155 -29.67 -38.93 0.95
N GLY A 156 -28.50 -38.45 1.19
CA GLY A 156 -27.59 -37.99 0.17
C GLY A 156 -26.72 -39.11 -0.34
N MET A 157 -26.46 -39.04 -1.61
CA MET A 157 -25.32 -39.71 -2.23
C MET A 157 -24.06 -39.41 -1.46
N THR A 158 -23.25 -40.41 -1.20
CA THR A 158 -21.89 -40.24 -0.62
C THR A 158 -20.87 -40.37 -1.73
N LEU A 159 -19.98 -39.40 -1.82
CA LEU A 159 -18.83 -39.36 -2.72
C LEU A 159 -17.57 -39.76 -1.96
N GLU A 160 -16.90 -40.82 -2.38
CA GLU A 160 -15.62 -41.23 -1.82
C GLU A 160 -14.48 -40.45 -2.51
N MET A 161 -13.85 -39.56 -1.76
CA MET A 161 -12.78 -38.69 -2.26
C MET A 161 -11.40 -39.35 -2.12
N ASN A 162 -10.60 -39.24 -3.17
CA ASN A 162 -9.24 -39.79 -3.22
C ASN A 162 -8.24 -38.66 -3.48
N ARG A 163 -7.17 -38.61 -2.71
CA ARG A 163 -6.09 -37.64 -2.91
C ARG A 163 -5.30 -37.94 -4.16
N MET A 164 -5.09 -36.92 -4.98
CA MET A 164 -4.36 -37.02 -6.24
C MET A 164 -2.86 -36.72 -6.10
N LEU A 165 -2.45 -36.11 -4.99
CA LEU A 165 -1.08 -35.68 -4.75
C LEU A 165 -0.36 -36.63 -3.79
N HIS A 166 0.98 -36.57 -3.82
CA HIS A 166 1.85 -37.21 -2.82
C HIS A 166 2.22 -36.20 -1.75
N GLN A 167 2.56 -36.69 -0.52
CA GLN A 167 3.00 -35.84 0.57
C GLN A 167 4.37 -36.24 1.07
N PHE A 168 5.28 -35.26 1.29
CA PHE A 168 6.43 -35.45 2.15
C PHE A 168 6.14 -34.86 3.53
N ARG A 169 6.56 -35.59 4.57
CA ARG A 169 6.43 -35.18 5.97
C ARG A 169 7.81 -35.04 6.58
N PHE A 170 8.25 -33.81 6.75
CA PHE A 170 9.54 -33.48 7.32
C PHE A 170 9.46 -33.44 8.85
N TRP A 171 10.46 -34.00 9.50
CA TRP A 171 10.54 -33.99 10.96
C TRP A 171 12.00 -33.96 11.44
N VAL A 172 12.20 -33.46 12.69
CA VAL A 172 13.51 -33.40 13.32
C VAL A 172 13.55 -34.45 14.43
N PRO A 173 14.56 -35.35 14.47
CA PRO A 173 14.65 -36.36 15.54
C PRO A 173 14.93 -35.70 16.91
N ALA A 174 14.37 -36.28 17.96
CA ALA A 174 14.45 -35.77 19.35
C ALA A 174 15.89 -35.64 19.86
N GLU A 175 16.79 -36.49 19.36
CA GLU A 175 18.20 -36.50 19.72
C GLU A 175 19.02 -35.40 19.01
N ASN A 176 18.40 -34.56 18.18
CA ASN A 176 19.09 -33.46 17.53
C ASN A 176 19.19 -32.23 18.44
N HIS A 177 20.30 -32.13 19.16
CA HIS A 177 20.57 -31.02 20.10
C HIS A 177 21.01 -29.71 19.42
N LEU A 178 21.26 -29.68 18.08
CA LEU A 178 21.64 -28.46 17.37
C LEU A 178 20.48 -27.46 17.27
N LEU A 179 19.25 -27.93 17.48
CA LEU A 179 18.03 -27.11 17.48
C LEU A 179 17.43 -26.93 18.87
N ASP A 180 18.19 -27.23 19.94
CA ASP A 180 17.70 -27.02 21.29
C ASP A 180 17.37 -25.53 21.54
N GLY A 181 16.16 -25.28 22.01
CA GLY A 181 15.64 -23.92 22.24
C GLY A 181 15.26 -23.14 21.01
N THR A 182 15.30 -23.75 19.81
CA THR A 182 14.89 -23.09 18.55
C THR A 182 14.10 -24.06 17.67
N SER A 183 13.50 -23.54 16.61
CA SER A 183 12.69 -24.32 15.68
C SER A 183 12.90 -23.86 14.24
N ILE A 184 12.70 -24.75 13.29
CA ILE A 184 12.68 -24.42 11.86
C ILE A 184 11.31 -23.80 11.56
N GLU A 185 11.32 -22.58 11.04
CA GLU A 185 10.13 -21.80 10.69
C GLU A 185 9.91 -21.74 9.19
N ARG A 186 11.00 -21.86 8.41
CA ARG A 186 10.95 -21.80 6.96
C ARG A 186 11.88 -22.83 6.32
N MET A 187 11.43 -23.44 5.21
CA MET A 187 12.26 -24.30 4.37
C MET A 187 12.08 -23.96 2.90
N VAL A 188 13.18 -24.05 2.13
CA VAL A 188 13.17 -24.01 0.67
C VAL A 188 13.62 -25.37 0.17
N LEU A 189 12.75 -26.05 -0.56
CA LEU A 189 12.91 -27.41 -1.06
C LEU A 189 13.17 -27.36 -2.56
N THR A 190 14.37 -27.76 -3.01
CA THR A 190 14.71 -27.82 -4.44
C THR A 190 14.76 -29.27 -4.89
N PHE A 191 13.77 -29.67 -5.68
CA PHE A 191 13.62 -31.02 -6.22
C PHE A 191 14.38 -31.19 -7.54
N PRO A 192 14.81 -32.41 -7.90
CA PRO A 192 15.51 -32.64 -9.17
C PRO A 192 14.59 -32.50 -10.39
N VAL A 193 13.30 -32.72 -10.24
CA VAL A 193 12.27 -32.58 -11.27
C VAL A 193 11.18 -31.62 -10.83
N PRO A 194 10.39 -31.04 -11.75
CA PRO A 194 9.24 -30.23 -11.38
C PRO A 194 8.20 -31.04 -10.60
N VAL A 195 7.70 -30.46 -9.49
CA VAL A 195 6.77 -31.12 -8.55
C VAL A 195 5.56 -30.28 -8.16
N ALA A 196 5.53 -29.00 -8.56
CA ALA A 196 4.45 -28.07 -8.30
C ALA A 196 4.19 -27.21 -9.55
N GLY A 197 3.05 -26.52 -9.62
CA GLY A 197 2.66 -25.68 -10.76
C GLY A 197 1.28 -26.01 -11.30
N ASN A 198 1.03 -25.79 -12.60
CA ASN A 198 -0.24 -26.07 -13.22
C ASN A 198 -0.44 -27.58 -13.42
N VAL A 199 -1.47 -28.11 -12.78
CA VAL A 199 -1.80 -29.55 -12.74
C VAL A 199 -3.12 -29.79 -13.43
N GLN A 200 -3.15 -30.77 -14.34
CA GLN A 200 -4.37 -31.23 -14.99
C GLN A 200 -4.73 -32.64 -14.50
N VAL A 201 -5.99 -32.84 -14.16
CA VAL A 201 -6.55 -34.13 -13.75
C VAL A 201 -7.84 -34.43 -14.54
N ASP A 202 -8.20 -35.69 -14.61
CA ASP A 202 -9.44 -36.14 -15.28
C ASP A 202 -10.37 -36.75 -14.24
N ALA A 203 -11.45 -36.04 -13.87
CA ALA A 203 -12.42 -36.49 -12.89
C ALA A 203 -13.19 -37.76 -13.33
N SER A 204 -13.23 -38.08 -14.62
CA SER A 204 -13.82 -39.32 -15.11
C SER A 204 -12.90 -40.55 -14.88
N ASN A 205 -11.61 -40.31 -14.63
CA ASN A 205 -10.63 -41.35 -14.39
C ASN A 205 -9.69 -40.98 -13.21
N PRO A 206 -10.16 -41.02 -11.98
CA PRO A 206 -9.38 -40.66 -10.81
C PRO A 206 -8.16 -41.58 -10.54
N SER A 207 -8.07 -42.72 -11.23
CA SER A 207 -6.89 -43.59 -11.17
C SER A 207 -5.74 -43.11 -12.08
N LYS A 208 -6.01 -42.17 -13.00
CA LYS A 208 -5.00 -41.59 -13.86
C LYS A 208 -4.16 -40.58 -13.07
N ALA A 209 -2.85 -40.73 -13.15
CA ALA A 209 -1.94 -39.77 -12.50
C ALA A 209 -2.15 -38.34 -13.01
N PRO A 210 -2.12 -37.33 -12.15
CA PRO A 210 -2.12 -35.92 -12.53
C PRO A 210 -0.97 -35.60 -13.51
N VAL A 211 -1.21 -34.67 -14.41
CA VAL A 211 -0.21 -34.23 -15.41
C VAL A 211 0.16 -32.77 -15.13
N LEU A 212 1.48 -32.49 -15.11
CA LEU A 212 1.99 -31.14 -14.98
C LEU A 212 2.05 -30.48 -16.36
N THR A 213 1.32 -29.40 -16.57
CA THR A 213 1.33 -28.65 -17.84
C THR A 213 2.39 -27.54 -17.84
N SER A 214 2.70 -26.98 -16.68
CA SER A 214 3.87 -26.14 -16.43
C SER A 214 4.33 -26.34 -14.99
N GLY A 215 5.64 -26.37 -14.72
CA GLY A 215 6.06 -26.77 -13.39
C GLY A 215 7.36 -26.17 -12.88
N TYR A 216 7.43 -26.15 -11.56
CA TYR A 216 8.52 -25.64 -10.76
C TYR A 216 9.17 -26.75 -9.95
N LYS A 217 10.49 -26.65 -9.79
CA LYS A 217 11.31 -27.57 -8.98
C LYS A 217 11.44 -27.13 -7.52
N GLU A 218 11.05 -25.92 -7.22
CA GLU A 218 11.21 -25.33 -5.89
C GLU A 218 9.85 -25.14 -5.22
N ILE A 219 9.79 -25.52 -3.95
CA ILE A 219 8.67 -25.24 -3.05
C ILE A 219 9.23 -24.57 -1.80
N THR A 220 8.65 -23.46 -1.42
CA THR A 220 8.91 -22.79 -0.15
C THR A 220 7.84 -23.18 0.85
N LEU A 221 8.26 -23.54 2.07
CA LEU A 221 7.39 -23.76 3.20
C LEU A 221 7.60 -22.64 4.22
N ASP A 222 6.59 -21.83 4.47
CA ASP A 222 6.51 -20.90 5.59
C ASP A 222 5.61 -21.54 6.64
N LEU A 223 6.23 -22.14 7.68
CA LEU A 223 5.57 -23.07 8.56
C LEU A 223 4.66 -22.37 9.58
N LYS A 224 3.34 -22.60 9.49
CA LYS A 224 2.40 -22.18 10.54
C LYS A 224 2.72 -22.81 11.90
N GLU A 225 3.21 -24.04 11.87
CA GLU A 225 3.69 -24.76 13.06
C GLU A 225 5.16 -25.10 12.86
N PRO A 226 6.08 -24.32 13.48
CA PRO A 226 7.50 -24.58 13.41
C PRO A 226 7.86 -25.99 13.92
N ILE A 227 8.79 -26.66 13.24
CA ILE A 227 9.25 -28.00 13.63
C ILE A 227 10.54 -27.93 14.46
N SER A 228 10.62 -28.77 15.47
CA SER A 228 11.78 -28.87 16.36
C SER A 228 11.97 -30.28 16.90
N SER A 229 13.15 -30.56 17.46
CA SER A 229 13.43 -31.79 18.18
C SER A 229 12.50 -32.00 19.38
N ALA A 230 12.11 -30.92 20.07
CA ALA A 230 11.28 -30.98 21.26
C ALA A 230 9.80 -31.31 20.99
N ARG A 231 9.25 -30.86 19.87
CA ARG A 231 7.81 -30.99 19.57
C ARG A 231 7.45 -32.30 18.87
N GLN A 232 8.39 -32.92 18.16
CA GLN A 232 8.19 -34.12 17.33
C GLN A 232 6.99 -34.03 16.37
N ASN A 233 6.72 -32.83 15.86
CA ASN A 233 5.70 -32.56 14.87
C ASN A 233 6.25 -32.66 13.44
N TYR A 234 5.37 -32.64 12.46
CA TYR A 234 5.72 -32.74 11.05
C TYR A 234 5.38 -31.43 10.31
N ALA A 235 6.27 -31.07 9.38
CA ALA A 235 5.92 -30.13 8.32
C ALA A 235 5.59 -30.93 7.05
N CYS A 236 4.38 -30.75 6.53
CA CYS A 236 3.88 -31.47 5.38
C CYS A 236 4.00 -30.61 4.12
N VAL A 237 4.35 -31.24 2.99
CA VAL A 237 4.33 -30.61 1.67
C VAL A 237 3.62 -31.51 0.69
N ALA A 238 2.71 -30.95 -0.10
CA ALA A 238 2.07 -31.64 -1.20
C ALA A 238 2.92 -31.46 -2.46
N LEU A 239 3.06 -32.52 -3.21
CA LEU A 239 3.80 -32.54 -4.48
C LEU A 239 3.12 -33.46 -5.50
N LEU A 240 3.40 -33.22 -6.77
CA LEU A 240 2.92 -34.07 -7.84
C LEU A 240 3.47 -35.49 -7.68
N PRO A 241 2.67 -36.56 -7.92
CA PRO A 241 3.17 -37.91 -8.03
C PRO A 241 4.19 -38.04 -9.17
N VAL A 242 5.46 -38.31 -8.83
CA VAL A 242 6.56 -38.40 -9.79
C VAL A 242 7.53 -39.52 -9.41
N THR A 243 8.30 -40.01 -10.36
CA THR A 243 9.46 -40.87 -10.09
C THR A 243 10.73 -40.04 -10.19
N PHE A 244 11.48 -39.97 -9.11
CA PHE A 244 12.74 -39.24 -9.07
C PHE A 244 13.87 -40.05 -9.77
N PRO A 245 14.75 -39.37 -10.51
CA PRO A 245 15.90 -40.03 -11.10
C PRO A 245 16.85 -40.62 -10.04
N GLN A 246 17.50 -41.72 -10.38
CA GLN A 246 18.54 -42.34 -9.55
C GLN A 246 19.71 -41.38 -9.30
N GLY A 247 20.26 -41.41 -8.07
CA GLY A 247 21.43 -40.60 -7.70
C GLY A 247 21.20 -39.11 -7.56
N GLN A 248 19.95 -38.66 -7.61
CA GLN A 248 19.59 -37.24 -7.37
C GLN A 248 18.99 -37.06 -5.99
N SER A 249 19.26 -35.89 -5.42
CA SER A 249 18.87 -35.56 -4.05
C SER A 249 17.94 -34.34 -4.01
N LEU A 250 17.05 -34.32 -3.03
CA LEU A 250 16.34 -33.14 -2.62
C LEU A 250 17.30 -32.24 -1.83
N GLN A 251 17.49 -31.01 -2.29
CA GLN A 251 18.22 -29.98 -1.54
C GLN A 251 17.27 -29.25 -0.62
N ILE A 252 17.69 -28.99 0.61
CA ILE A 252 16.88 -28.34 1.63
C ILE A 252 17.68 -27.20 2.24
N LYS A 253 17.18 -25.98 2.09
CA LYS A 253 17.59 -24.83 2.90
C LYS A 253 16.56 -24.64 3.98
N ALA A 254 16.98 -24.47 5.23
CA ALA A 254 16.06 -24.27 6.35
C ALA A 254 16.51 -23.12 7.23
N TYR A 255 15.55 -22.46 7.85
CA TYR A 255 15.76 -21.27 8.63
C TYR A 255 14.94 -21.30 9.91
N THR A 256 15.53 -20.81 10.99
CA THR A 256 14.81 -20.38 12.18
C THR A 256 14.43 -18.90 12.02
N SER A 257 13.84 -18.28 13.02
CA SER A 257 13.57 -16.83 13.05
C SER A 257 14.84 -15.98 12.79
N ASP A 258 16.02 -16.46 13.18
CA ASP A 258 17.26 -15.67 13.18
C ASP A 258 18.50 -16.38 12.63
N LYS A 259 18.43 -17.69 12.31
CA LYS A 259 19.60 -18.50 11.90
C LYS A 259 19.34 -19.35 10.67
N ILE A 260 20.42 -19.72 10.00
CA ILE A 260 20.45 -20.68 8.90
C ILE A 260 20.68 -22.07 9.48
N VAL A 261 19.84 -23.01 9.08
CA VAL A 261 19.96 -24.43 9.46
C VAL A 261 20.47 -25.22 8.26
N LYS A 262 21.68 -25.72 8.35
CA LYS A 262 22.29 -26.54 7.31
C LYS A 262 21.84 -28.00 7.45
N ILE A 263 21.19 -28.53 6.42
CA ILE A 263 20.63 -29.88 6.37
C ILE A 263 21.35 -30.67 5.29
N ASP A 264 21.57 -31.96 5.57
CA ASP A 264 22.08 -32.88 4.53
C ASP A 264 21.06 -33.04 3.39
N PRO A 265 21.51 -33.07 2.13
CA PRO A 265 20.64 -33.44 1.02
C PRO A 265 19.97 -34.79 1.24
N VAL A 266 18.69 -34.90 0.93
CA VAL A 266 17.94 -36.15 1.05
C VAL A 266 18.06 -36.94 -0.24
N ASP A 267 18.69 -38.10 -0.17
CA ASP A 267 18.82 -39.02 -1.30
C ASP A 267 17.45 -39.64 -1.66
N LEU A 268 16.97 -39.35 -2.85
CA LEU A 268 15.66 -39.82 -3.32
C LEU A 268 15.70 -41.23 -3.95
N ARG A 269 16.86 -41.76 -4.24
CA ARG A 269 17.12 -43.15 -4.67
C ARG A 269 16.18 -43.70 -5.76
N GLY A 270 15.78 -42.90 -6.71
CA GLY A 270 14.80 -43.30 -7.71
C GLY A 270 13.39 -43.57 -7.18
N LYS A 271 13.05 -42.96 -6.03
CA LYS A 271 11.75 -43.13 -5.36
C LYS A 271 10.60 -42.71 -6.28
N THR A 272 9.58 -43.55 -6.33
CA THR A 272 8.29 -43.22 -6.96
C THR A 272 7.32 -42.74 -5.89
N CYS A 273 6.80 -41.54 -6.07
CA CYS A 273 5.75 -40.94 -5.27
C CYS A 273 4.39 -41.29 -5.88
N LEU A 274 3.51 -41.90 -5.12
CA LEU A 274 2.17 -42.33 -5.57
C LEU A 274 1.10 -41.36 -5.06
N PRO A 275 -0.01 -41.19 -5.79
CA PRO A 275 -1.16 -40.43 -5.33
C PRO A 275 -1.69 -40.96 -4.00
N GLY A 276 -2.12 -40.08 -3.10
CA GLY A 276 -2.68 -40.44 -1.79
C GLY A 276 -1.70 -41.01 -0.78
N HIS A 277 -0.42 -41.13 -1.12
CA HIS A 277 0.61 -41.67 -0.23
C HIS A 277 1.43 -40.58 0.42
N SER A 278 2.02 -40.91 1.57
CA SER A 278 2.87 -40.01 2.35
C SER A 278 4.22 -40.66 2.65
N THR A 279 5.29 -39.85 2.59
CA THR A 279 6.66 -40.27 2.85
C THR A 279 7.22 -39.46 4.01
N PRO A 280 7.61 -40.09 5.12
CA PRO A 280 8.35 -39.41 6.18
C PRO A 280 9.79 -39.11 5.73
N VAL A 281 10.26 -37.91 6.01
CA VAL A 281 11.61 -37.44 5.68
C VAL A 281 12.26 -36.88 6.94
N MET A 282 13.26 -37.59 7.44
CA MET A 282 14.04 -37.14 8.59
C MET A 282 15.06 -36.09 8.17
N LEU A 283 15.04 -34.93 8.84
CA LEU A 283 15.98 -33.85 8.61
C LEU A 283 17.29 -34.11 9.40
N LYS A 284 18.38 -34.32 8.67
CA LYS A 284 19.72 -34.46 9.27
C LYS A 284 20.37 -33.08 9.34
N VAL A 285 20.18 -32.39 10.48
CA VAL A 285 20.78 -31.08 10.74
C VAL A 285 22.28 -31.24 11.01
N LYS A 286 23.11 -30.50 10.25
CA LYS A 286 24.58 -30.49 10.40
C LYS A 286 25.09 -29.35 11.25
N SER A 287 24.54 -28.17 11.05
CA SER A 287 24.95 -26.97 11.78
C SER A 287 23.85 -25.91 11.77
N VAL A 288 23.91 -25.04 12.75
CA VAL A 288 23.08 -23.85 12.87
C VAL A 288 24.01 -22.64 12.97
N SER A 289 23.84 -21.63 12.14
CA SER A 289 24.71 -20.47 12.06
C SER A 289 23.91 -19.17 11.89
N GLU A 290 24.50 -18.06 12.32
CA GLU A 290 23.97 -16.73 12.07
C GLU A 290 23.94 -16.42 10.55
N PHE A 291 23.05 -15.52 10.13
CA PHE A 291 23.12 -14.95 8.79
C PHE A 291 24.39 -14.09 8.66
N PRO A 292 25.20 -14.30 7.61
CA PRO A 292 26.46 -13.56 7.45
C PRO A 292 26.22 -12.06 7.22
N TYR A 293 25.16 -11.69 6.53
CA TYR A 293 24.90 -10.29 6.17
C TYR A 293 23.56 -9.83 6.72
N ARG A 294 23.53 -8.63 7.29
CA ARG A 294 22.32 -8.04 7.89
C ARG A 294 22.21 -6.57 7.53
N LEU A 295 21.00 -6.15 7.19
CA LEU A 295 20.64 -4.76 7.04
C LEU A 295 19.57 -4.42 8.08
N THR A 296 19.90 -3.59 9.04
CA THR A 296 18.96 -3.09 10.05
C THR A 296 18.38 -1.76 9.60
N VAL A 297 17.06 -1.70 9.52
CA VAL A 297 16.31 -0.48 9.26
C VAL A 297 15.61 -0.09 10.55
N LYS A 298 16.02 1.04 11.15
CA LYS A 298 15.42 1.57 12.37
C LYS A 298 14.37 2.59 12.04
N VAL A 299 13.21 2.47 12.65
CA VAL A 299 12.18 3.51 12.57
C VAL A 299 12.59 4.65 13.50
N GLY A 300 12.97 5.79 12.91
CA GLY A 300 13.41 6.98 13.63
C GLY A 300 12.28 7.81 14.21
N SER A 301 12.53 9.08 14.43
CA SER A 301 11.54 10.01 14.97
C SER A 301 10.38 10.25 14.00
N ASN A 302 9.17 10.36 14.55
CA ASN A 302 7.95 10.65 13.81
C ASN A 302 7.73 12.18 13.74
N ASN A 303 7.90 12.76 12.55
CA ASN A 303 7.70 14.18 12.31
C ASN A 303 6.23 14.56 12.01
N LEU A 304 5.37 13.57 11.75
CA LEU A 304 3.96 13.81 11.44
C LEU A 304 3.05 13.81 12.68
N GLY A 305 3.58 13.47 13.86
CA GLY A 305 2.78 13.40 15.09
C GLY A 305 1.84 12.18 15.16
N GLU A 306 1.77 11.35 14.13
CA GLU A 306 1.02 10.09 14.13
C GLU A 306 1.91 8.93 13.68
N ASP A 307 1.77 7.78 14.33
CA ASP A 307 2.50 6.58 13.95
C ASP A 307 1.90 5.96 12.68
N PRO A 308 2.73 5.52 11.71
CA PRO A 308 2.22 4.86 10.52
C PRO A 308 1.62 3.49 10.86
N ASN A 309 0.53 3.13 10.18
CA ASN A 309 -0.08 1.80 10.26
C ASN A 309 0.77 0.77 9.52
N SER A 310 1.43 1.20 8.44
CA SER A 310 2.39 0.38 7.71
C SER A 310 3.50 1.21 7.09
N ILE A 311 4.66 0.58 6.92
CA ILE A 311 5.78 1.10 6.14
C ILE A 311 6.02 0.14 4.98
N ARG A 312 6.02 0.66 3.76
CA ARG A 312 6.39 -0.07 2.55
C ARG A 312 7.76 0.40 2.08
N ILE A 313 8.71 -0.53 1.95
CA ILE A 313 10.07 -0.23 1.53
C ILE A 313 10.30 -0.84 0.15
N GLN A 314 10.46 0.01 -0.85
CA GLN A 314 10.79 -0.35 -2.22
C GLN A 314 12.30 -0.50 -2.33
N ALA A 315 12.78 -1.70 -2.66
CA ALA A 315 14.19 -1.95 -2.93
C ALA A 315 14.65 -1.15 -4.18
N PRO A 316 15.92 -0.79 -4.24
CA PRO A 316 16.49 -0.14 -5.42
C PRO A 316 16.32 -0.98 -6.68
N SER A 317 16.35 -0.34 -7.86
CA SER A 317 16.26 -1.03 -9.14
C SER A 317 17.30 -2.17 -9.25
N GLY A 318 16.85 -3.36 -9.64
CA GLY A 318 17.67 -4.56 -9.74
C GLY A 318 17.98 -5.25 -8.40
N CYS A 319 17.37 -4.81 -7.29
CA CYS A 319 17.48 -5.46 -5.98
C CYS A 319 16.13 -6.09 -5.58
N ILE A 320 16.21 -7.20 -4.87
CA ILE A 320 15.05 -7.87 -4.24
C ILE A 320 15.34 -8.10 -2.75
N TRP A 321 14.30 -8.09 -1.94
CA TRP A 321 14.43 -8.35 -0.52
C TRP A 321 14.74 -9.83 -0.26
N PRO A 322 15.55 -10.16 0.78
CA PRO A 322 15.90 -11.53 1.09
C PRO A 322 14.67 -12.34 1.49
N GLY A 323 14.62 -13.58 1.05
CA GLY A 323 13.52 -14.50 1.35
C GLY A 323 12.20 -14.23 0.63
N SER A 324 12.21 -13.31 -0.33
CA SER A 324 11.04 -12.90 -1.12
C SER A 324 11.45 -12.76 -2.57
N ASN A 325 10.53 -12.99 -3.50
CA ASN A 325 10.71 -12.66 -4.92
C ASN A 325 10.26 -11.22 -5.23
N SER A 326 9.94 -10.45 -4.19
CA SER A 326 9.44 -9.08 -4.30
C SER A 326 10.55 -8.05 -4.06
N ASN A 327 10.46 -6.96 -4.79
CA ASN A 327 11.24 -5.76 -4.54
C ASN A 327 10.54 -4.80 -3.56
N VAL A 328 9.34 -5.14 -3.08
CA VAL A 328 8.58 -4.37 -2.08
C VAL A 328 8.46 -5.20 -0.81
N PHE A 329 8.85 -4.60 0.30
CA PHE A 329 8.63 -5.11 1.64
C PHE A 329 7.59 -4.25 2.35
N THR A 330 6.59 -4.88 2.98
CA THR A 330 5.60 -4.19 3.81
C THR A 330 5.77 -4.64 5.25
N TYR A 331 6.07 -3.69 6.14
CA TYR A 331 6.28 -3.95 7.56
C TYR A 331 4.99 -3.80 8.35
N ALA A 332 4.80 -4.74 9.29
CA ALA A 332 3.73 -4.72 10.29
C ALA A 332 2.32 -4.38 9.74
N PRO A 333 1.80 -5.11 8.75
CA PRO A 333 0.44 -4.90 8.29
C PRO A 333 -0.54 -5.10 9.45
N GLY A 334 -1.42 -4.11 9.68
CA GLY A 334 -2.40 -4.13 10.77
C GLY A 334 -1.88 -3.72 12.15
N HIS A 335 -0.61 -3.32 12.27
CA HIS A 335 -0.03 -2.77 13.49
C HIS A 335 0.53 -1.37 13.23
N LYS A 336 0.38 -0.47 14.19
CA LYS A 336 1.08 0.82 14.15
C LYS A 336 2.56 0.61 14.43
N VAL A 337 3.38 1.09 13.53
CA VAL A 337 4.84 1.03 13.67
C VAL A 337 5.29 2.13 14.62
N ARG A 338 6.08 1.77 15.63
CA ARG A 338 6.53 2.72 16.66
C ARG A 338 7.95 3.21 16.41
N THR A 339 8.22 4.43 16.85
CA THR A 339 9.58 4.95 16.91
C THR A 339 10.48 4.01 17.71
N GLY A 340 11.64 3.69 17.15
CA GLY A 340 12.62 2.77 17.74
C GLY A 340 12.47 1.31 17.34
N GLU A 341 11.41 0.93 16.63
CA GLU A 341 11.29 -0.42 16.08
C GLU A 341 12.36 -0.68 15.01
N GLU A 342 12.80 -1.93 14.93
CA GLU A 342 13.83 -2.37 13.99
C GLU A 342 13.28 -3.42 13.03
N ILE A 343 13.54 -3.20 11.74
CA ILE A 343 13.31 -4.16 10.67
C ILE A 343 14.68 -4.73 10.30
N VAL A 344 14.86 -6.03 10.42
CA VAL A 344 16.14 -6.67 10.12
C VAL A 344 16.00 -7.56 8.90
N PHE A 345 16.63 -7.15 7.80
CA PHE A 345 16.77 -7.97 6.61
C PHE A 345 18.05 -8.81 6.72
N LYS A 346 17.90 -10.12 6.59
CA LYS A 346 18.97 -11.12 6.76
C LYS A 346 19.29 -11.74 5.43
N PHE A 347 20.53 -11.61 4.96
CA PHE A 347 20.97 -12.10 3.67
C PHE A 347 21.95 -13.27 3.85
N GLU A 348 21.75 -14.31 3.04
CA GLU A 348 22.66 -15.44 2.93
C GLU A 348 23.72 -15.19 1.83
N ASP A 349 23.30 -14.53 0.76
CA ASP A 349 24.13 -14.25 -0.42
C ASP A 349 24.77 -12.86 -0.33
N GLU A 350 26.10 -12.83 -0.47
CA GLU A 350 26.91 -11.61 -0.43
C GLU A 350 26.57 -10.66 -1.58
N ALA A 351 26.42 -11.19 -2.78
CA ALA A 351 26.18 -10.36 -3.97
C ALA A 351 24.81 -9.67 -3.86
N GLN A 352 23.78 -10.39 -3.36
CA GLN A 352 22.47 -9.83 -3.09
C GLN A 352 22.54 -8.69 -2.06
N TYR A 353 23.29 -8.89 -0.98
CA TYR A 353 23.45 -7.87 0.07
C TYR A 353 24.23 -6.64 -0.45
N ARG A 354 25.38 -6.86 -1.10
CA ARG A 354 26.23 -5.77 -1.65
C ARG A 354 25.51 -4.96 -2.74
N ALA A 355 24.55 -5.58 -3.44
CA ALA A 355 23.76 -4.91 -4.47
C ALA A 355 22.99 -3.68 -3.96
N PHE A 356 22.72 -3.59 -2.65
CA PHE A 356 22.05 -2.44 -2.02
C PHE A 356 22.99 -1.26 -1.75
N SER A 357 24.33 -1.48 -1.79
CA SER A 357 25.34 -0.48 -1.43
C SER A 357 25.18 0.83 -2.22
N ASN A 358 25.20 1.96 -1.51
CA ASN A 358 25.14 3.31 -2.08
C ASN A 358 23.90 3.63 -2.93
N LYS A 359 22.93 2.73 -3.01
CA LYS A 359 21.67 2.93 -3.74
C LYS A 359 20.61 3.61 -2.88
N THR A 360 19.52 4.04 -3.52
CA THR A 360 18.41 4.73 -2.84
C THR A 360 17.20 3.82 -2.73
N LEU A 361 16.64 3.72 -1.53
CA LEU A 361 15.34 3.11 -1.24
C LEU A 361 14.25 4.16 -1.37
N SER A 362 13.06 3.74 -1.79
CA SER A 362 11.83 4.53 -1.67
C SER A 362 10.97 3.94 -0.56
N VAL A 363 10.58 4.77 0.38
CA VAL A 363 9.79 4.36 1.55
C VAL A 363 8.47 5.10 1.54
N THR A 364 7.38 4.36 1.71
CA THR A 364 6.02 4.89 1.84
C THR A 364 5.54 4.65 3.26
N TYR A 365 5.01 5.68 3.89
CA TYR A 365 4.39 5.64 5.21
C TYR A 365 2.87 5.82 5.03
N ASP A 366 2.10 4.88 5.52
CA ASP A 366 0.63 4.88 5.44
C ASP A 366 0.06 4.93 6.86
N SER A 367 -0.52 6.07 7.23
CA SER A 367 -1.16 6.34 8.51
C SER A 367 -2.67 6.46 8.34
N ASP A 368 -3.41 6.71 9.42
CA ASP A 368 -4.87 6.84 9.35
C ASP A 368 -5.31 8.00 8.44
N ASN A 369 -4.57 9.11 8.47
CA ASN A 369 -4.93 10.34 7.77
C ASN A 369 -3.99 10.70 6.62
N THR A 370 -2.77 10.13 6.59
CA THR A 370 -1.74 10.55 5.63
C THR A 370 -1.08 9.40 4.91
N ILE A 371 -0.60 9.67 3.69
CA ILE A 371 0.36 8.84 2.95
C ILE A 371 1.52 9.74 2.55
N THR A 372 2.70 9.44 3.07
CA THR A 372 3.91 10.22 2.79
C THR A 372 5.04 9.36 2.24
N TYR A 373 6.01 9.98 1.59
CA TYR A 373 7.07 9.30 0.88
C TYR A 373 8.43 9.85 1.28
N GLN A 374 9.42 8.95 1.35
CA GLN A 374 10.80 9.31 1.63
C GLN A 374 11.74 8.51 0.72
N SER A 375 12.81 9.18 0.26
CA SER A 375 13.95 8.54 -0.37
C SER A 375 15.08 8.44 0.65
N VAL A 376 15.63 7.23 0.84
CA VAL A 376 16.70 6.96 1.81
C VAL A 376 17.90 6.38 1.10
N LYS A 377 19.06 7.03 1.20
CA LYS A 377 20.30 6.54 0.64
C LYS A 377 20.91 5.48 1.56
N MET A 378 21.23 4.33 0.98
CA MET A 378 21.94 3.25 1.65
C MET A 378 23.39 3.64 1.92
N PRO A 379 23.98 3.18 3.03
CA PRO A 379 25.40 3.33 3.26
C PRO A 379 26.23 2.51 2.26
N ASP A 380 27.54 2.72 2.29
CA ASP A 380 28.44 1.80 1.61
C ASP A 380 28.50 0.46 2.37
N LEU A 381 28.07 -0.59 1.69
CA LEU A 381 28.06 -1.95 2.21
C LEU A 381 29.21 -2.81 1.69
N SER A 382 30.16 -2.24 0.92
CA SER A 382 31.25 -3.01 0.28
C SER A 382 32.15 -3.74 1.28
N SER A 383 32.35 -3.17 2.48
CA SER A 383 33.17 -3.72 3.55
C SER A 383 32.45 -3.91 4.88
N ASN A 384 31.15 -3.64 4.93
CA ASN A 384 30.34 -3.74 6.14
C ASN A 384 29.25 -4.81 5.99
N ASP A 385 29.37 -5.89 6.73
CA ASP A 385 28.41 -7.01 6.72
C ASP A 385 27.15 -6.76 7.54
N LYS A 386 27.12 -5.68 8.33
CA LYS A 386 26.00 -5.28 9.21
C LYS A 386 25.63 -3.84 8.97
N GLY A 387 25.01 -3.55 7.82
CA GLY A 387 24.54 -2.21 7.49
C GLY A 387 23.36 -1.78 8.39
N SER A 388 23.26 -0.47 8.60
CA SER A 388 22.13 0.12 9.31
C SER A 388 21.74 1.44 8.68
N ILE A 389 20.44 1.67 8.59
CA ILE A 389 19.83 2.94 8.19
C ILE A 389 18.78 3.33 9.21
N SER A 390 18.52 4.63 9.35
CA SER A 390 17.43 5.14 10.15
C SER A 390 16.39 5.80 9.25
N LEU A 391 15.14 5.35 9.35
CA LEU A 391 14.02 6.01 8.70
C LEU A 391 13.50 7.10 9.63
N THR A 392 13.23 8.26 9.07
CA THR A 392 12.46 9.30 9.74
C THR A 392 11.20 9.51 8.93
N VAL A 393 10.03 9.52 9.57
CA VAL A 393 8.81 9.86 8.85
C VAL A 393 8.95 11.29 8.33
N PRO A 394 8.79 11.53 7.01
CA PRO A 394 9.00 12.85 6.44
C PRO A 394 7.95 13.82 6.97
N TYR A 395 8.30 15.10 7.00
CA TYR A 395 7.30 16.14 7.19
C TYR A 395 6.23 16.05 6.10
N LEU A 396 5.02 16.46 6.40
CA LEU A 396 3.97 16.64 5.39
C LEU A 396 4.43 17.63 4.31
N PHE A 397 5.19 18.65 4.76
CA PHE A 397 5.91 19.58 3.90
C PHE A 397 7.21 20.02 4.61
N TYR A 398 8.31 20.10 3.86
CA TYR A 398 9.60 20.59 4.36
C TYR A 398 10.31 21.37 3.27
N GLU A 399 10.81 22.56 3.61
CA GLU A 399 11.64 23.38 2.74
C GLU A 399 12.69 24.15 3.54
N ASP A 400 13.96 23.92 3.25
CA ASP A 400 15.11 24.59 3.87
C ASP A 400 15.83 25.54 2.92
N PHE A 401 15.30 25.70 1.72
CA PHE A 401 15.85 26.54 0.65
C PHE A 401 17.32 26.27 0.30
N SER A 402 17.88 25.12 0.70
CA SER A 402 19.28 24.76 0.43
C SER A 402 19.60 24.62 -1.06
N GLY A 403 18.57 24.33 -1.88
CA GLY A 403 18.70 24.13 -3.32
C GLY A 403 18.47 25.39 -4.18
N ILE A 404 18.15 26.55 -3.59
CA ILE A 404 17.84 27.74 -4.37
C ILE A 404 19.07 28.56 -4.74
N PRO A 405 19.16 29.12 -5.97
CA PRO A 405 20.15 30.12 -6.31
C PRO A 405 19.78 31.49 -5.74
N SER A 406 20.70 32.45 -5.81
CA SER A 406 20.34 33.86 -5.60
C SER A 406 19.46 34.34 -6.76
N PHE A 407 18.34 34.93 -6.44
CA PHE A 407 17.47 35.60 -7.42
C PHE A 407 16.78 36.82 -6.81
N ASN A 408 16.27 37.68 -7.68
CA ASN A 408 15.52 38.87 -7.31
C ASN A 408 14.44 39.08 -8.37
N ASP A 409 13.21 39.35 -7.96
CA ASP A 409 12.13 39.67 -8.90
C ASP A 409 12.16 41.12 -9.41
N GLY A 410 13.15 41.91 -8.95
CA GLY A 410 13.33 43.32 -9.28
C GLY A 410 12.59 44.29 -8.36
N HIS A 411 11.72 43.80 -7.50
CA HIS A 411 10.91 44.60 -6.59
C HIS A 411 11.37 44.52 -5.12
N ASP A 412 12.27 43.61 -4.82
CA ASP A 412 12.84 43.46 -3.49
C ASP A 412 14.13 44.28 -3.27
N ASN A 413 14.61 44.98 -4.30
CA ASN A 413 15.81 45.79 -4.22
C ASN A 413 15.49 47.26 -3.90
N PRO A 414 15.92 47.78 -2.75
CA PRO A 414 15.70 49.17 -2.38
C PRO A 414 16.44 50.20 -3.29
N SER A 415 17.33 49.70 -4.14
CA SER A 415 18.10 50.56 -5.06
C SER A 415 17.46 50.76 -6.44
N VAL A 416 16.40 50.00 -6.74
CA VAL A 416 15.68 50.17 -8.04
C VAL A 416 14.71 51.32 -7.93
N GLY A 417 14.77 52.25 -8.87
CA GLY A 417 13.98 53.48 -8.87
C GLY A 417 12.48 53.28 -8.90
N MET A 418 11.77 54.37 -8.64
CA MET A 418 10.30 54.42 -8.49
C MET A 418 9.50 54.07 -9.75
N ASP A 419 10.16 53.92 -10.91
CA ASP A 419 9.51 53.97 -12.21
C ASP A 419 8.90 52.65 -12.71
N SER A 420 9.08 51.55 -11.99
CA SER A 420 8.65 50.25 -12.50
C SER A 420 7.53 49.57 -11.70
N ASP A 421 6.95 50.23 -10.73
CA ASP A 421 6.02 49.65 -9.78
C ASP A 421 4.55 49.61 -10.23
N THR A 422 4.34 49.53 -11.54
CA THR A 422 3.08 48.97 -11.98
C THR A 422 2.96 47.57 -11.37
N TYR A 423 1.88 47.39 -10.62
CA TYR A 423 1.47 46.15 -10.00
C TYR A 423 1.86 44.92 -10.86
N LYS A 424 2.75 44.11 -10.37
CA LYS A 424 3.03 42.79 -10.93
C LYS A 424 2.25 41.77 -10.16
N GLY A 425 1.35 41.08 -10.84
CA GLY A 425 0.58 39.99 -10.29
C GLY A 425 1.45 38.92 -9.65
N ILE A 426 0.85 38.08 -8.85
CA ILE A 426 1.50 36.91 -8.26
C ILE A 426 1.94 36.00 -9.42
N THR A 427 3.21 35.58 -9.41
CA THR A 427 3.78 34.72 -10.45
C THR A 427 4.32 33.44 -9.85
N GLU A 428 4.32 32.39 -10.64
CA GLU A 428 5.00 31.15 -10.27
C GLU A 428 6.52 31.34 -10.28
N LEU A 429 7.16 30.86 -9.22
CA LEU A 429 8.59 31.06 -8.99
C LEU A 429 9.48 30.04 -9.71
N SER A 430 8.90 29.05 -10.37
CA SER A 430 9.63 28.11 -11.24
C SER A 430 10.38 28.81 -12.36
N SER A 431 9.90 29.98 -12.81
CA SER A 431 10.61 30.85 -13.78
C SER A 431 11.92 31.44 -13.21
N LYS A 432 12.11 31.47 -11.91
CA LYS A 432 13.33 31.96 -11.24
C LYS A 432 14.29 30.83 -10.91
N THR A 433 13.75 29.70 -10.50
CA THR A 433 14.49 28.47 -10.24
C THR A 433 13.56 27.26 -10.21
N SER A 434 13.97 26.15 -10.81
CA SER A 434 13.22 24.90 -10.76
C SER A 434 13.03 24.35 -9.35
N ALA A 435 13.89 24.73 -8.39
CA ALA A 435 13.76 24.36 -6.97
C ALA A 435 12.48 24.92 -6.34
N LEU A 436 11.92 26.02 -6.88
CA LEU A 436 10.66 26.62 -6.39
C LEU A 436 9.48 26.32 -7.31
N SER A 437 9.44 25.17 -7.94
CA SER A 437 8.28 24.72 -8.73
C SER A 437 7.03 24.62 -7.85
N GLY A 438 5.91 25.15 -8.34
CA GLY A 438 4.65 25.20 -7.59
C GLY A 438 4.56 26.28 -6.52
N TRP A 439 5.65 27.01 -6.24
CA TRP A 439 5.61 28.19 -5.39
C TRP A 439 5.13 29.41 -6.17
N TYR A 440 4.40 30.26 -5.50
CA TYR A 440 3.91 31.52 -6.06
C TYR A 440 4.29 32.68 -5.16
N GLY A 441 4.51 33.85 -5.75
CA GLY A 441 4.82 35.02 -4.92
C GLY A 441 4.91 36.31 -5.72
N THR A 442 5.01 37.41 -4.98
CA THR A 442 5.32 38.74 -5.49
C THR A 442 6.22 39.46 -4.51
N ARG A 443 7.13 40.30 -5.01
CA ARG A 443 8.15 41.04 -4.23
C ARG A 443 9.04 40.12 -3.43
N ILE A 444 9.55 39.10 -4.11
CA ILE A 444 10.28 38.01 -3.51
C ILE A 444 11.70 37.93 -4.05
N GLY A 445 12.66 37.57 -3.20
CA GLY A 445 14.03 37.29 -3.57
C GLY A 445 14.54 36.04 -2.85
N GLY A 446 15.56 35.42 -3.41
CA GLY A 446 16.23 34.25 -2.86
C GLY A 446 17.70 34.53 -2.58
N GLN A 447 18.19 33.98 -1.48
CA GLN A 447 19.62 33.93 -1.15
C GLN A 447 20.11 32.50 -1.34
N SER A 448 21.16 32.33 -2.15
CA SER A 448 21.72 31.03 -2.48
C SER A 448 21.92 30.15 -1.24
N GLY A 449 21.19 29.04 -1.21
CA GLY A 449 21.30 28.00 -0.18
C GLY A 449 20.91 28.39 1.24
N THR A 450 20.13 29.47 1.46
CA THR A 450 19.84 29.93 2.83
C THR A 450 18.40 30.28 3.13
N SER A 451 17.74 31.08 2.29
CA SER A 451 16.38 31.56 2.60
C SER A 451 15.72 32.26 1.42
N ILE A 452 14.41 32.47 1.53
CA ILE A 452 13.70 33.46 0.72
C ILE A 452 13.44 34.71 1.55
N ARG A 453 13.27 35.84 0.87
CA ARG A 453 12.79 37.07 1.48
C ARG A 453 11.60 37.61 0.74
N ILE A 454 10.68 38.25 1.46
CA ILE A 454 9.50 38.90 0.96
C ILE A 454 9.60 40.37 1.35
N CYS A 455 9.32 41.28 0.40
CA CYS A 455 9.42 42.72 0.62
C CYS A 455 8.04 43.37 0.69
N CYS A 456 7.79 44.17 1.71
CA CYS A 456 6.71 45.15 1.75
C CYS A 456 7.33 46.53 1.56
N ARG A 457 6.71 47.35 0.71
CA ARG A 457 7.19 48.69 0.45
C ARG A 457 6.11 49.72 0.76
N TYR A 458 6.51 50.81 1.41
CA TYR A 458 5.72 52.00 1.53
C TYR A 458 6.34 53.12 0.67
N GLU A 459 5.53 53.73 -0.18
CA GLU A 459 5.93 54.88 -1.00
C GLU A 459 5.08 56.06 -0.63
N HIS A 460 5.73 57.19 -0.34
CA HIS A 460 5.08 58.45 -0.17
C HIS A 460 5.21 59.31 -1.44
N VAL A 461 4.09 59.68 -2.04
CA VAL A 461 4.05 60.53 -3.21
C VAL A 461 3.28 61.78 -2.87
N LEU A 462 3.98 62.88 -2.73
CA LEU A 462 3.54 64.29 -2.50
C LEU A 462 2.46 64.54 -1.42
N LEU A 463 1.35 63.86 -1.41
CA LEU A 463 0.25 63.99 -0.44
C LEU A 463 -0.43 62.65 -0.17
N SER A 464 0.04 61.55 -0.71
CA SER A 464 -0.53 60.23 -0.52
C SER A 464 0.58 59.18 -0.30
N GLY A 465 0.23 58.07 0.34
CA GLY A 465 1.12 56.92 0.50
C GLY A 465 0.53 55.69 -0.14
N ALA A 466 1.36 54.89 -0.83
CA ALA A 466 1.02 53.58 -1.36
C ALA A 466 1.75 52.48 -0.60
N TYR A 467 1.03 51.42 -0.29
CA TYR A 467 1.58 50.23 0.37
C TYR A 467 1.55 49.07 -0.61
N TYR A 468 2.68 48.38 -0.69
CA TYR A 468 2.85 47.21 -1.54
C TYR A 468 3.20 46.01 -0.67
N LYS A 469 2.26 45.08 -0.51
CA LYS A 469 2.44 43.87 0.31
C LYS A 469 3.17 42.80 -0.47
N GLY A 470 4.29 42.31 0.10
CA GLY A 470 4.95 41.12 -0.42
C GLY A 470 4.25 39.85 0.10
N ARG A 471 4.25 38.81 -0.71
CA ARG A 471 3.62 37.55 -0.34
C ARG A 471 4.28 36.34 -1.01
N VAL A 472 4.19 35.20 -0.33
CA VAL A 472 4.63 33.91 -0.87
C VAL A 472 3.64 32.81 -0.47
N TYR A 473 3.44 31.88 -1.39
CA TYR A 473 2.56 30.73 -1.26
C TYR A 473 3.37 29.47 -1.55
N THR A 474 3.24 28.46 -0.70
CA THR A 474 3.84 27.13 -0.98
C THR A 474 3.17 26.43 -2.15
N PRO A 475 3.75 25.35 -2.67
CA PRO A 475 2.98 24.34 -3.39
C PRO A 475 1.78 23.87 -2.54
N PHE A 476 0.82 23.22 -3.18
CA PHE A 476 -0.25 22.56 -2.45
C PHE A 476 0.34 21.53 -1.46
N LEU A 477 -0.21 21.50 -0.26
CA LEU A 477 0.09 20.44 0.68
C LEU A 477 -0.37 19.12 0.06
N SER A 478 0.46 18.12 0.16
CA SER A 478 0.20 16.78 -0.37
C SER A 478 0.42 15.74 0.72
N GLY A 479 -0.12 14.53 0.52
CA GLY A 479 0.05 13.45 1.49
C GLY A 479 -1.06 13.35 2.54
N ILE A 480 -2.01 14.28 2.59
CA ILE A 480 -3.27 14.10 3.32
C ILE A 480 -4.19 13.24 2.46
N LYS A 481 -4.87 12.26 3.04
CA LYS A 481 -5.79 11.38 2.30
C LYS A 481 -7.06 12.11 1.89
N ASP A 482 -7.62 11.77 0.74
CA ASP A 482 -8.86 12.37 0.25
C ASP A 482 -10.00 12.23 1.26
N GLY A 483 -10.72 13.34 1.46
CA GLY A 483 -11.82 13.41 2.43
C GLY A 483 -11.39 13.38 3.90
N LYS A 484 -10.10 13.62 4.18
CA LYS A 484 -9.57 13.79 5.52
C LYS A 484 -9.13 15.23 5.75
N ASP A 485 -9.50 15.75 6.93
CA ASP A 485 -8.99 17.00 7.46
C ASP A 485 -8.07 16.70 8.63
N VAL A 486 -6.96 17.39 8.70
CA VAL A 486 -5.97 17.24 9.77
C VAL A 486 -5.62 18.59 10.37
N ASN A 487 -5.28 18.61 11.64
CA ASN A 487 -4.65 19.77 12.24
C ASN A 487 -3.14 19.67 12.01
N ILE A 488 -2.52 20.74 11.54
CA ILE A 488 -1.09 20.79 11.26
C ILE A 488 -0.37 21.74 12.19
N SER A 489 0.87 21.41 12.53
CA SER A 489 1.82 22.31 13.17
C SER A 489 2.79 22.82 12.10
N VAL A 490 2.84 24.11 11.91
CA VAL A 490 3.76 24.77 10.98
C VAL A 490 4.82 25.49 11.77
N SER A 491 6.07 25.15 11.57
CA SER A 491 7.20 25.88 12.13
C SER A 491 8.09 26.44 11.01
N PHE A 492 8.61 27.62 11.21
CA PHE A 492 9.54 28.26 10.27
C PHE A 492 10.48 29.20 11.01
N ARG A 493 11.70 29.31 10.52
CA ARG A 493 12.65 30.35 10.99
C ARG A 493 12.29 31.66 10.30
N TYR A 494 12.37 32.75 11.05
CA TYR A 494 12.07 34.06 10.50
C TYR A 494 13.08 35.11 10.94
N GLY A 495 13.30 36.07 10.06
CA GLY A 495 14.02 37.29 10.33
C GLY A 495 13.30 38.48 9.70
N SER A 496 13.49 39.66 10.24
CA SER A 496 12.91 40.85 9.65
C SER A 496 13.89 42.02 9.66
N ASP A 497 13.74 42.89 8.66
CA ASP A 497 14.57 44.08 8.56
C ASP A 497 13.76 45.25 7.96
N ARG A 498 14.34 46.43 8.13
CA ARG A 498 13.84 47.68 7.57
C ARG A 498 14.99 48.46 6.99
N LYS A 499 14.82 48.99 5.79
CA LYS A 499 15.76 49.93 5.19
C LYS A 499 15.01 51.17 4.72
N GLU A 500 15.51 52.30 5.15
CA GLU A 500 15.04 53.61 4.72
C GLU A 500 15.68 54.01 3.40
N ARG A 501 14.95 54.74 2.60
CA ARG A 501 15.41 55.12 1.26
C ARG A 501 15.82 56.58 1.13
N ASP A 502 15.34 57.48 2.00
CA ASP A 502 15.64 58.88 1.86
C ASP A 502 15.93 59.55 3.20
N PRO A 503 17.19 60.00 3.43
CA PRO A 503 17.54 60.72 4.64
C PRO A 503 17.19 62.21 4.65
N LEU A 504 16.61 62.76 3.56
CA LEU A 504 16.40 64.20 3.42
C LEU A 504 15.14 64.71 4.13
N LEU A 505 14.20 63.88 4.53
CA LEU A 505 12.89 64.30 5.03
C LEU A 505 12.54 63.91 6.47
N GLY A 506 13.58 63.61 7.27
CA GLY A 506 13.37 63.36 8.73
C GLY A 506 13.63 61.92 9.17
N SER A 507 13.76 61.72 10.50
CA SER A 507 13.94 60.40 11.07
C SER A 507 12.73 59.51 10.76
N PRO A 508 12.93 58.32 10.21
CA PRO A 508 11.86 57.41 9.93
C PRO A 508 11.15 56.98 11.22
N PRO A 509 9.86 56.66 11.14
CA PRO A 509 9.19 56.08 12.26
C PRO A 509 9.82 54.74 12.63
N ASP A 510 9.98 54.52 13.91
CA ASP A 510 10.51 53.26 14.47
C ASP A 510 9.44 52.15 14.40
N LYS A 511 9.07 51.77 13.19
CA LYS A 511 8.03 50.76 12.93
C LYS A 511 8.61 49.52 12.33
N SER A 512 8.01 48.39 12.65
CA SER A 512 8.42 47.06 12.26
C SER A 512 7.49 46.45 11.20
N PRO A 513 7.93 45.48 10.41
CA PRO A 513 7.04 44.76 9.53
C PRO A 513 5.98 43.98 10.28
N VAL A 514 4.83 43.83 9.66
CA VAL A 514 3.68 43.11 10.20
C VAL A 514 3.46 41.86 9.39
N LEU A 515 3.44 40.71 10.05
CA LEU A 515 3.28 39.39 9.45
C LEU A 515 1.81 38.93 9.53
N TYR A 516 1.33 38.46 8.40
CA TYR A 516 0.12 37.64 8.28
C TYR A 516 0.50 36.25 7.79
N PHE A 517 -0.09 35.23 8.36
CA PHE A 517 0.13 33.84 7.96
C PHE A 517 -1.18 33.07 8.04
N GLY A 518 -1.42 32.20 7.08
CA GLY A 518 -2.61 31.35 7.04
C GLY A 518 -2.64 30.43 5.83
N ILE A 519 -3.83 29.97 5.52
CA ILE A 519 -4.12 29.05 4.42
C ILE A 519 -4.72 29.81 3.24
N ASN A 520 -4.34 29.37 2.04
CA ASN A 520 -4.98 29.73 0.79
C ASN A 520 -5.51 28.48 0.10
N THR A 521 -6.80 28.50 -0.28
CA THR A 521 -7.51 27.35 -0.89
C THR A 521 -7.74 27.53 -2.39
N GLN A 522 -7.20 28.59 -3.02
CA GLN A 522 -7.47 28.92 -4.42
C GLN A 522 -6.54 28.10 -5.34
N ASP A 523 -7.12 27.44 -6.32
CA ASP A 523 -6.39 26.71 -7.39
C ASP A 523 -5.48 27.63 -8.19
N THR A 524 -5.96 28.82 -8.52
CA THR A 524 -5.18 29.89 -9.12
C THR A 524 -4.92 30.95 -8.09
N VAL A 525 -3.65 31.17 -7.77
CA VAL A 525 -3.25 32.28 -6.91
C VAL A 525 -3.45 33.58 -7.69
N THR A 526 -4.68 34.08 -7.70
CA THR A 526 -4.99 35.43 -8.13
C THR A 526 -4.74 36.39 -6.97
N ASN A 527 -4.54 37.64 -7.27
CA ASN A 527 -4.35 38.64 -6.23
C ASN A 527 -5.69 39.25 -5.79
N PRO A 528 -6.34 38.72 -4.73
CA PRO A 528 -7.61 39.25 -4.27
C PRO A 528 -7.49 40.55 -3.45
N ASP A 529 -6.28 40.89 -2.99
CA ASP A 529 -6.04 42.06 -2.13
C ASP A 529 -5.56 43.27 -2.96
N VAL A 530 -6.16 43.49 -4.10
CA VAL A 530 -5.70 44.37 -5.19
C VAL A 530 -5.93 45.87 -4.94
N ASN A 531 -6.16 46.34 -3.79
CA ASN A 531 -6.13 47.78 -3.55
C ASN A 531 -4.72 48.34 -3.32
N GLU A 532 -3.73 47.59 -3.82
CA GLU A 532 -2.34 48.02 -3.80
C GLU A 532 -2.07 48.89 -5.02
N GLY A 533 -2.21 50.19 -4.87
CA GLY A 533 -1.59 51.11 -5.83
C GLY A 533 -2.40 51.53 -7.05
N ASN A 534 -3.72 51.55 -6.99
CA ASN A 534 -4.49 52.26 -7.99
C ASN A 534 -4.36 53.76 -7.77
N ILE A 535 -3.86 54.53 -8.78
CA ILE A 535 -3.69 55.97 -8.71
C ILE A 535 -5.00 56.68 -8.37
N ILE A 536 -6.16 56.15 -8.75
CA ILE A 536 -7.48 56.72 -8.46
C ILE A 536 -7.82 56.60 -7.00
N ASP A 537 -7.47 55.49 -6.33
CA ASP A 537 -7.67 55.33 -4.88
C ASP A 537 -6.71 56.19 -4.05
N GLN A 538 -5.54 56.49 -4.61
CA GLN A 538 -4.60 57.44 -4.01
C GLN A 538 -5.14 58.90 -4.01
N VAL A 539 -5.87 59.29 -5.05
CA VAL A 539 -6.44 60.63 -5.16
C VAL A 539 -7.70 60.80 -4.30
N THR A 540 -8.51 59.75 -4.13
CA THR A 540 -9.70 59.82 -3.25
C THR A 540 -9.33 59.75 -1.77
N GLY A 541 -8.14 59.23 -1.43
CA GLY A 541 -7.57 59.26 -0.05
C GLY A 541 -7.17 60.66 0.43
N LEU A 542 -7.20 61.69 -0.42
CA LEU A 542 -6.88 63.06 -0.08
C LEU A 542 -7.86 63.72 0.93
N VAL A 543 -9.02 63.11 1.21
CA VAL A 543 -10.03 63.62 2.10
C VAL A 543 -10.34 62.63 3.22
N GLY A 544 -9.34 62.37 4.05
CA GLY A 544 -9.55 61.65 5.32
C GLY A 544 -9.30 60.15 5.31
N GLY A 545 -8.47 59.63 4.44
CA GLY A 545 -8.21 58.21 4.34
C GLY A 545 -7.13 57.65 5.29
N SER A 546 -7.57 57.23 6.45
CA SER A 546 -6.74 56.42 7.37
C SER A 546 -6.85 54.90 7.15
N GLY A 547 -7.34 54.45 5.96
CA GLY A 547 -7.90 53.09 5.83
C GLY A 547 -7.10 52.03 5.08
N PHE A 548 -6.07 52.38 4.33
CA PHE A 548 -5.55 51.42 3.33
C PHE A 548 -4.38 50.52 3.80
N ALA A 549 -3.69 50.89 4.86
CA ALA A 549 -2.48 50.18 5.27
C ALA A 549 -2.71 49.01 6.22
N SER A 550 -3.82 48.94 6.87
CA SER A 550 -4.05 48.01 7.99
C SER A 550 -5.14 46.95 7.71
N SER A 551 -5.72 46.93 6.52
CA SER A 551 -6.68 45.86 6.23
C SER A 551 -6.00 44.50 6.18
N ALA A 552 -6.50 43.57 6.99
CA ALA A 552 -6.05 42.18 6.95
C ALA A 552 -6.26 41.61 5.55
N PRO A 553 -5.31 40.78 5.05
CA PRO A 553 -5.48 40.10 3.77
C PRO A 553 -6.75 39.23 3.76
N THR A 554 -7.55 39.33 2.70
CA THR A 554 -8.77 38.51 2.55
C THR A 554 -8.48 37.17 1.88
N SER A 555 -7.27 36.98 1.33
CA SER A 555 -6.81 35.77 0.66
C SER A 555 -6.43 34.63 1.63
N LEU A 556 -6.39 34.88 2.92
CA LEU A 556 -6.05 33.89 3.94
C LEU A 556 -7.31 33.41 4.68
N SER A 557 -7.64 32.12 4.55
CA SER A 557 -8.77 31.50 5.24
C SER A 557 -8.47 30.03 5.56
N PRO A 558 -8.26 29.66 6.83
CA PRO A 558 -8.15 30.53 8.00
C PRO A 558 -6.87 31.37 8.03
N MET A 559 -6.97 32.58 8.61
CA MET A 559 -5.81 33.39 8.97
C MET A 559 -5.41 33.07 10.40
N VAL A 560 -4.17 32.59 10.58
CA VAL A 560 -3.65 32.11 11.87
C VAL A 560 -2.85 33.21 12.56
N ILE A 561 -1.91 33.86 11.86
CA ILE A 561 -1.22 35.05 12.36
C ILE A 561 -1.93 36.29 11.77
N LYS A 562 -2.44 37.15 12.64
CA LYS A 562 -3.35 38.25 12.28
C LYS A 562 -2.69 39.61 12.48
N GLY A 563 -1.58 39.87 11.78
CA GLY A 563 -0.91 41.15 11.86
C GLY A 563 0.04 41.25 13.06
N GLU A 564 0.91 40.28 13.22
CA GLU A 564 1.91 40.30 14.27
C GLU A 564 3.11 41.17 13.87
N THR A 565 3.45 42.13 14.72
CA THR A 565 4.62 42.98 14.57
C THR A 565 5.89 42.17 14.82
N LEU A 566 6.81 42.13 13.82
CA LEU A 566 8.06 41.40 13.91
C LEU A 566 9.21 42.28 14.43
N PRO A 567 10.08 41.74 15.29
CA PRO A 567 11.26 42.45 15.75
C PRO A 567 12.26 42.63 14.61
N LYS A 568 12.98 43.76 14.59
CA LYS A 568 14.09 43.99 13.67
C LYS A 568 15.27 43.11 14.02
N THR A 569 15.78 42.32 13.05
CA THR A 569 16.88 41.37 13.29
C THR A 569 18.23 41.78 12.66
N GLY A 570 18.27 42.91 11.95
CA GLY A 570 19.55 43.51 11.54
C GLY A 570 20.00 43.29 10.10
N GLY A 571 19.07 43.12 9.16
CA GLY A 571 19.35 43.37 7.73
C GLY A 571 20.15 42.34 6.97
N SER A 572 20.16 41.08 7.39
CA SER A 572 20.88 40.03 6.69
C SER A 572 20.00 38.79 6.52
N TYR A 573 20.08 38.11 5.38
CA TYR A 573 19.47 36.78 5.14
C TYR A 573 19.86 35.71 6.17
N THR A 574 20.93 35.93 6.89
CA THR A 574 21.43 35.04 7.94
C THR A 574 21.00 35.44 9.34
N SER A 575 20.36 36.61 9.49
CA SER A 575 19.92 37.14 10.79
C SER A 575 18.47 36.70 11.05
N PHE A 576 18.31 35.64 11.80
CA PHE A 576 17.00 35.14 12.21
C PHE A 576 16.71 35.48 13.67
N ALA A 577 15.50 35.93 13.96
CA ALA A 577 15.06 36.20 15.34
C ALA A 577 14.79 34.90 16.12
N GLY A 578 14.44 33.83 15.41
CA GLY A 578 14.12 32.54 16.01
C GLY A 578 13.23 31.69 15.12
N THR A 579 12.65 30.68 15.71
CA THR A 579 11.65 29.81 15.08
C THR A 579 10.26 30.18 15.60
N LYS A 580 9.31 30.32 14.70
CA LYS A 580 7.89 30.51 15.00
C LYS A 580 7.16 29.21 14.72
N SER A 581 6.27 28.79 15.64
CA SER A 581 5.42 27.62 15.47
C SER A 581 3.97 28.02 15.68
N VAL A 582 3.09 27.55 14.80
CA VAL A 582 1.65 27.80 14.84
C VAL A 582 0.90 26.53 14.47
N THR A 583 -0.31 26.39 15.03
CA THR A 583 -1.24 25.32 14.64
C THR A 583 -2.27 25.86 13.66
N VAL A 584 -2.56 25.09 12.62
CA VAL A 584 -3.63 25.37 11.66
C VAL A 584 -4.59 24.19 11.70
N GLU A 585 -5.86 24.46 11.90
CA GLU A 585 -6.90 23.44 12.02
C GLU A 585 -7.59 23.18 10.68
N ASN A 586 -8.11 21.96 10.51
CA ASN A 586 -8.95 21.54 9.37
C ASN A 586 -8.28 21.77 8.00
N VAL A 587 -7.04 21.30 7.86
CA VAL A 587 -6.28 21.38 6.62
C VAL A 587 -6.48 20.08 5.83
N ASP A 588 -6.81 20.22 4.56
CA ASP A 588 -6.98 19.12 3.61
C ASP A 588 -5.91 19.14 2.50
N ASN A 589 -6.02 18.15 1.65
CA ASN A 589 -5.20 18.03 0.44
C ASN A 589 -5.70 19.06 -0.60
N GLY A 590 -4.85 20.00 -0.99
CA GLY A 590 -5.20 21.08 -1.93
C GLY A 590 -5.16 22.47 -1.32
N MET A 591 -4.77 22.59 -0.06
CA MET A 591 -4.50 23.85 0.58
C MET A 591 -3.03 24.26 0.46
N ARG A 592 -2.76 25.57 0.50
CA ARG A 592 -1.41 26.16 0.46
C ARG A 592 -1.14 26.95 1.73
N LEU A 593 0.09 26.96 2.21
CA LEU A 593 0.54 27.90 3.24
C LEU A 593 0.89 29.24 2.59
N ALA A 594 0.59 30.31 3.26
CA ALA A 594 0.87 31.64 2.75
C ALA A 594 1.38 32.60 3.82
N TRP A 595 2.44 33.34 3.50
CA TRP A 595 2.97 34.44 4.30
C TRP A 595 2.79 35.73 3.53
N ILE A 596 2.25 36.75 4.21
CA ILE A 596 2.09 38.09 3.69
C ILE A 596 2.73 39.06 4.65
N ILE A 597 3.58 39.94 4.12
CA ILE A 597 4.19 41.02 4.90
C ILE A 597 3.53 42.34 4.56
N SER A 598 3.25 43.13 5.57
CA SER A 598 2.74 44.49 5.49
C SER A 598 3.49 45.39 6.48
N THR A 599 3.01 46.61 6.64
CA THR A 599 3.48 47.53 7.69
C THR A 599 2.28 48.15 8.38
N ASP A 600 2.43 48.46 9.64
CA ASP A 600 1.41 49.17 10.43
C ASP A 600 1.55 50.72 10.33
N ASN A 601 2.40 51.17 9.44
CA ASN A 601 2.70 52.59 9.34
C ASN A 601 1.58 53.37 8.63
N THR A 602 0.86 54.20 9.36
CA THR A 602 -0.23 55.05 8.86
C THR A 602 0.14 56.54 8.75
N ALA A 603 1.35 56.96 9.14
CA ALA A 603 1.59 58.39 9.37
C ALA A 603 3.02 58.87 9.02
N SER A 604 3.74 58.22 8.11
CA SER A 604 5.12 58.63 7.82
C SER A 604 5.25 59.21 6.42
N ASN A 605 5.99 60.31 6.30
CA ASN A 605 6.37 60.97 5.07
C ASN A 605 7.66 60.35 4.44
N THR A 606 8.05 59.19 4.84
CA THR A 606 9.31 58.56 4.37
C THR A 606 9.08 57.24 3.69
N ASN A 607 9.73 57.07 2.56
CA ASN A 607 9.76 55.78 1.85
C ASN A 607 10.53 54.74 2.66
N ALA A 608 9.94 53.58 2.87
CA ALA A 608 10.59 52.50 3.59
C ALA A 608 10.29 51.13 2.98
N ASN A 609 11.28 50.27 2.98
CA ASN A 609 11.14 48.87 2.63
C ASN A 609 11.26 48.02 3.91
N TYR A 610 10.39 47.04 4.01
CA TYR A 610 10.38 46.08 5.10
C TYR A 610 10.53 44.69 4.50
N TRP A 611 11.37 43.84 5.13
CA TRP A 611 11.60 42.47 4.66
C TRP A 611 11.24 41.48 5.74
N LEU A 612 10.69 40.36 5.29
CA LEU A 612 10.57 39.12 6.02
C LEU A 612 11.45 38.08 5.35
N TYR A 613 12.37 37.51 6.10
CA TYR A 613 13.17 36.34 5.72
C TYR A 613 12.52 35.10 6.27
N ILE A 614 12.42 34.06 5.46
CA ILE A 614 11.81 32.78 5.83
C ILE A 614 12.78 31.67 5.43
N ASP A 615 12.93 30.71 6.36
CA ASP A 615 13.77 29.54 6.19
C ASP A 615 13.22 28.37 7.02
N ASP A 616 13.68 27.15 6.72
CA ASP A 616 13.43 25.93 7.50
C ASP A 616 11.95 25.72 7.84
N ILE A 617 11.11 25.75 6.80
CA ILE A 617 9.67 25.52 6.94
C ILE A 617 9.41 24.03 7.14
N LYS A 618 8.76 23.67 8.25
CA LYS A 618 8.40 22.31 8.61
C LYS A 618 6.92 22.24 8.91
N VAL A 619 6.24 21.30 8.27
CA VAL A 619 4.82 21.02 8.50
C VAL A 619 4.68 19.59 8.98
N SER A 620 4.11 19.43 10.16
CA SER A 620 3.77 18.13 10.74
C SER A 620 2.31 18.10 11.15
N ILE A 621 1.76 16.91 11.38
CA ILE A 621 0.43 16.78 12.01
C ILE A 621 0.53 17.32 13.44
N ALA A 622 -0.42 18.17 13.82
CA ALA A 622 -0.51 18.64 15.21
C ALA A 622 -1.02 17.50 16.11
N GLN A 623 -0.37 17.31 17.24
CA GLN A 623 -0.78 16.33 18.27
C GLN A 623 -2.03 16.75 19.01
#